data_93ef32582837eb5e54d5ad92192e3d8b
#
_entry.id   93ef32582837eb5e54d5ad92192e3d8b
#
_cell.length_a   1.000
_cell.length_b   1.000
_cell.length_c   1.000
_cell.angle_alpha   90.00
_cell.angle_beta   90.00
_cell.angle_gamma   90.00
#
_symmetry.space_group_name_H-M   'P 1'
#
loop_
_entity.id
_entity.type
_entity.pdbx_description
1 polymer ?
#
loop_
_entity_poly.entity_id
_entity_poly.type
_entity_poly.pdbx_seq_one_letter_code
_entity_poly.pdbx_strand_id
1 'polypeptide(L)'
;MKRRLVILSLIVAVFAGIVLAFPESPGMKPSRLAKSLPETVGSWAGKPEEPGAAEKEKLAKDTEFERMRYEDQAGQLPSVQTSIVFSGRNLSQSIHQPEVCLDAQGWEFMAQKRHEWEGLLPGDEVLPVKQILCRRVLFRKNEEGDYEDVVLPNGEKAYIWRVFYYTFFGHESIVS
;
A
#
# COMPACT_ATOMS: atom_id res chain seq x y z
N MET A 1 31.96 -18.95 39.82
CA MET A 1 31.84 -18.50 38.41
C MET A 1 31.46 -19.62 37.44
N LYS A 2 32.09 -20.80 37.46
CA LYS A 2 31.80 -21.91 36.50
C LYS A 2 30.32 -22.33 36.44
N ARG A 3 29.62 -22.43 37.59
CA ARG A 3 28.21 -22.86 37.63
C ARG A 3 27.24 -21.88 36.96
N ARG A 4 27.51 -20.56 37.04
CA ARG A 4 26.69 -19.52 36.35
C ARG A 4 26.89 -19.55 34.86
N LEU A 5 28.10 -19.82 34.39
CA LEU A 5 28.45 -19.94 32.98
C LEU A 5 27.75 -21.15 32.32
N VAL A 6 27.73 -22.30 33.05
CA VAL A 6 27.02 -23.50 32.57
C VAL A 6 25.52 -23.26 32.46
N ILE A 7 24.90 -22.59 33.43
CA ILE A 7 23.47 -22.28 33.40
C ILE A 7 23.17 -21.34 32.21
N LEU A 8 23.99 -20.30 32.01
CA LEU A 8 23.80 -19.36 30.89
C LEU A 8 23.94 -20.06 29.54
N SER A 9 24.96 -20.93 29.38
CA SER A 9 25.13 -21.71 28.15
C SER A 9 23.94 -22.63 27.86
N LEU A 10 23.37 -23.22 28.90
CA LEU A 10 22.20 -24.10 28.76
C LEU A 10 20.95 -23.31 28.36
N ILE A 11 20.75 -22.12 28.91
CA ILE A 11 19.66 -21.23 28.51
C ILE A 11 19.80 -20.80 27.03
N VAL A 12 21.00 -20.39 26.64
CA VAL A 12 21.28 -20.01 25.22
C VAL A 12 21.06 -21.19 24.27
N ALA A 13 21.51 -22.39 24.65
CA ALA A 13 21.33 -23.58 23.82
C ALA A 13 19.84 -23.96 23.69
N VAL A 14 19.05 -23.85 24.74
CA VAL A 14 17.60 -24.09 24.71
C VAL A 14 16.90 -23.06 23.83
N PHE A 15 17.23 -21.77 23.96
CA PHE A 15 16.66 -20.72 23.10
C PHE A 15 17.03 -20.91 21.63
N ALA A 16 18.30 -21.22 21.34
CA ALA A 16 18.74 -21.53 19.98
C ALA A 16 18.01 -22.77 19.42
N GLY A 17 17.84 -23.80 20.23
CA GLY A 17 17.08 -24.98 19.85
C GLY A 17 15.61 -24.69 19.55
N ILE A 18 14.97 -23.83 20.33
CA ILE A 18 13.59 -23.39 20.09
C ILE A 18 13.53 -22.61 18.77
N VAL A 19 14.41 -21.63 18.54
CA VAL A 19 14.43 -20.84 17.31
C VAL A 19 14.65 -21.70 16.06
N LEU A 20 15.55 -22.70 16.14
CA LEU A 20 15.82 -23.64 15.04
C LEU A 20 14.72 -24.68 14.85
N ALA A 21 13.94 -25.00 15.89
CA ALA A 21 12.82 -25.94 15.80
C ALA A 21 11.51 -25.26 15.34
N PHE A 22 11.41 -23.92 15.38
CA PHE A 22 10.28 -23.25 14.78
C PHE A 22 10.38 -23.43 13.27
N PRO A 23 9.41 -24.11 12.63
CA PRO A 23 9.38 -24.19 11.19
C PRO A 23 9.35 -22.78 10.62
N GLU A 24 10.17 -22.52 9.61
CA GLU A 24 9.99 -21.36 8.75
C GLU A 24 8.50 -21.24 8.43
N SER A 25 7.95 -20.05 8.56
CA SER A 25 6.52 -19.80 8.34
C SER A 25 6.00 -20.61 7.16
N PRO A 26 4.92 -21.39 7.31
CA PRO A 26 4.43 -22.26 6.26
C PRO A 26 4.34 -21.44 4.98
N GLY A 27 4.92 -21.96 3.89
CA GLY A 27 5.03 -21.24 2.64
C GLY A 27 3.72 -20.57 2.29
N MET A 28 3.78 -19.31 1.87
CA MET A 28 2.59 -18.52 1.61
C MET A 28 1.65 -19.29 0.69
N LYS A 29 0.43 -19.50 1.15
CA LYS A 29 -0.61 -20.04 0.30
C LYS A 29 -0.91 -19.00 -0.79
N PRO A 30 -1.18 -19.40 -2.04
CA PRO A 30 -1.45 -18.45 -3.12
C PRO A 30 -2.64 -17.56 -2.76
N SER A 31 -2.54 -16.27 -3.07
CA SER A 31 -3.64 -15.33 -2.91
C SER A 31 -4.87 -15.79 -3.69
N ARG A 32 -6.06 -15.58 -3.13
CA ARG A 32 -7.34 -15.81 -3.82
C ARG A 32 -7.68 -14.69 -4.80
N LEU A 33 -6.94 -13.58 -4.77
CA LEU A 33 -7.14 -12.46 -5.68
C LEU A 33 -6.58 -12.79 -7.07
N ALA A 34 -7.31 -12.36 -8.10
CA ALA A 34 -6.78 -12.39 -9.46
C ALA A 34 -5.52 -11.52 -9.54
N LYS A 35 -4.49 -12.04 -10.21
CA LYS A 35 -3.22 -11.32 -10.37
C LYS A 35 -3.26 -10.29 -11.52
N SER A 36 -4.41 -10.08 -12.13
CA SER A 36 -4.55 -9.12 -13.23
C SER A 36 -5.73 -8.20 -13.02
N LEU A 37 -5.52 -6.93 -13.26
CA LEU A 37 -6.56 -5.92 -13.33
C LEU A 37 -7.18 -5.91 -14.75
N PRO A 38 -8.49 -5.68 -14.90
CA PRO A 38 -9.14 -5.65 -16.21
C PRO A 38 -8.65 -4.45 -17.04
N GLU A 39 -8.52 -4.63 -18.37
CA GLU A 39 -8.13 -3.54 -19.26
C GLU A 39 -9.20 -2.44 -19.40
N THR A 40 -10.45 -2.80 -19.13
CA THR A 40 -11.58 -1.85 -19.18
C THR A 40 -12.54 -2.07 -18.03
N VAL A 41 -13.08 -0.99 -17.45
CA VAL A 41 -14.12 -1.01 -16.43
C VAL A 41 -15.21 -0.01 -16.82
N GLY A 42 -16.33 -0.49 -17.34
CA GLY A 42 -17.37 0.38 -17.90
C GLY A 42 -16.82 1.28 -19.02
N SER A 43 -16.93 2.60 -18.86
CA SER A 43 -16.38 3.59 -19.83
C SER A 43 -14.89 3.91 -19.61
N TRP A 44 -14.23 3.25 -18.66
CA TRP A 44 -12.84 3.54 -18.31
C TRP A 44 -11.89 2.59 -19.03
N ALA A 45 -10.84 3.15 -19.64
CA ALA A 45 -9.75 2.38 -20.25
C ALA A 45 -8.53 2.39 -19.33
N GLY A 46 -8.02 1.20 -19.01
CA GLY A 46 -6.85 0.99 -18.15
C GLY A 46 -5.56 0.99 -18.97
N LYS A 47 -4.54 1.65 -18.43
CA LYS A 47 -3.15 1.57 -18.90
C LYS A 47 -2.28 1.03 -17.79
N PRO A 48 -1.46 0.00 -18.03
CA PRO A 48 -0.49 -0.50 -17.07
C PRO A 48 0.45 0.62 -16.60
N GLU A 49 0.73 0.67 -15.30
CA GLU A 49 1.63 1.66 -14.72
C GLU A 49 2.62 0.97 -13.78
N GLU A 50 3.89 1.24 -13.96
CA GLU A 50 4.94 0.69 -13.11
C GLU A 50 5.07 1.46 -11.80
N PRO A 51 5.32 0.76 -10.66
CA PRO A 51 5.67 1.42 -9.41
C PRO A 51 6.96 2.25 -9.56
N GLY A 52 7.00 3.40 -8.91
CA GLY A 52 8.18 4.26 -8.92
C GLY A 52 9.42 3.58 -8.29
N ALA A 53 10.62 4.01 -8.68
CA ALA A 53 11.87 3.45 -8.15
C ALA A 53 11.94 3.55 -6.62
N ALA A 54 11.56 4.70 -6.04
CA ALA A 54 11.53 4.91 -4.60
C ALA A 54 10.50 4.02 -3.87
N GLU A 55 9.43 3.62 -4.54
CA GLU A 55 8.44 2.68 -4.01
C GLU A 55 8.99 1.25 -4.03
N LYS A 56 9.60 0.84 -5.14
CA LYS A 56 10.27 -0.48 -5.28
C LYS A 56 11.41 -0.67 -4.27
N GLU A 57 12.13 0.38 -3.93
CA GLU A 57 13.23 0.34 -2.97
C GLU A 57 12.76 0.12 -1.52
N LYS A 58 11.59 0.65 -1.17
CA LYS A 58 11.05 0.57 0.19
C LYS A 58 10.35 -0.74 0.50
N LEU A 59 9.95 -1.49 -0.50
CA LEU A 59 9.21 -2.73 -0.34
C LEU A 59 10.12 -3.95 -0.41
N ALA A 60 9.69 -5.06 0.18
CA ALA A 60 10.42 -6.30 0.09
C ALA A 60 10.63 -6.72 -1.38
N LYS A 61 11.79 -7.29 -1.68
CA LYS A 61 12.18 -7.67 -3.06
C LYS A 61 11.25 -8.68 -3.74
N ASP A 62 10.50 -9.44 -2.93
CA ASP A 62 9.54 -10.44 -3.35
C ASP A 62 8.10 -9.91 -3.36
N THR A 63 7.90 -8.58 -3.27
CA THR A 63 6.61 -7.92 -3.43
C THR A 63 6.25 -7.82 -4.91
N GLU A 64 5.09 -8.36 -5.28
CA GLU A 64 4.55 -8.24 -6.64
C GLU A 64 3.53 -7.11 -6.70
N PHE A 65 3.45 -6.44 -7.83
CA PHE A 65 2.52 -5.33 -8.08
C PHE A 65 1.73 -5.58 -9.34
N GLU A 66 0.45 -5.25 -9.26
CA GLU A 66 -0.38 -5.04 -10.42
C GLU A 66 -0.99 -3.66 -10.31
N ARG A 67 -0.73 -2.78 -11.27
CA ARG A 67 -1.16 -1.40 -11.24
C ARG A 67 -1.69 -0.95 -12.59
N MET A 68 -2.84 -0.31 -12.57
CA MET A 68 -3.48 0.28 -13.73
C MET A 68 -3.89 1.73 -13.44
N ARG A 69 -3.72 2.58 -14.42
CA ARG A 69 -4.33 3.92 -14.44
C ARG A 69 -5.51 3.87 -15.39
N TYR A 70 -6.69 4.13 -14.88
CA TYR A 70 -7.92 4.19 -15.65
C TYR A 70 -8.24 5.63 -15.99
N GLU A 71 -8.51 5.87 -17.27
CA GLU A 71 -8.91 7.16 -17.81
C GLU A 71 -10.32 7.03 -18.39
N ASP A 72 -11.21 7.98 -18.05
CA ASP A 72 -12.54 8.04 -18.64
C ASP A 72 -12.42 8.36 -20.13
N GLN A 73 -12.97 7.51 -20.99
CA GLN A 73 -12.90 7.67 -22.44
C GLN A 73 -13.59 8.95 -22.95
N ALA A 74 -14.56 9.46 -22.18
CA ALA A 74 -15.20 10.75 -22.47
C ALA A 74 -14.38 11.95 -21.97
N GLY A 75 -13.33 11.73 -21.16
CA GLY A 75 -12.48 12.78 -20.61
C GLY A 75 -13.18 13.72 -19.61
N GLN A 76 -14.31 13.29 -19.06
CA GLN A 76 -15.12 14.11 -18.15
C GLN A 76 -14.79 13.90 -16.68
N LEU A 77 -14.24 12.74 -16.35
CA LEU A 77 -13.93 12.34 -14.99
C LEU A 77 -12.41 12.28 -14.73
N PRO A 78 -11.97 12.53 -13.49
CA PRO A 78 -10.56 12.43 -13.15
C PRO A 78 -10.07 10.99 -13.24
N SER A 79 -8.81 10.77 -13.63
CA SER A 79 -8.22 9.43 -13.69
C SER A 79 -8.23 8.74 -12.33
N VAL A 80 -8.42 7.41 -12.36
CA VAL A 80 -8.38 6.53 -11.19
C VAL A 80 -7.16 5.62 -11.30
N GLN A 81 -6.31 5.59 -10.29
CA GLN A 81 -5.21 4.64 -10.18
C GLN A 81 -5.63 3.50 -9.26
N THR A 82 -5.56 2.28 -9.74
CA THR A 82 -5.80 1.06 -8.97
C THR A 82 -4.50 0.29 -8.84
N SER A 83 -4.19 -0.18 -7.64
CA SER A 83 -3.01 -0.97 -7.37
C SER A 83 -3.35 -2.15 -6.48
N ILE A 84 -2.92 -3.35 -6.87
CA ILE A 84 -2.92 -4.53 -6.04
C ILE A 84 -1.46 -4.80 -5.68
N VAL A 85 -1.20 -4.94 -4.39
CA VAL A 85 0.12 -5.23 -3.86
C VAL A 85 0.07 -6.61 -3.20
N PHE A 86 0.80 -7.56 -3.77
CA PHE A 86 0.96 -8.89 -3.22
C PHE A 86 2.20 -8.90 -2.34
N SER A 87 1.99 -8.99 -1.03
CA SER A 87 3.11 -9.04 -0.10
C SER A 87 3.88 -10.34 -0.24
N GLY A 88 5.21 -10.24 -0.19
CA GLY A 88 6.11 -11.36 -0.11
C GLY A 88 6.10 -12.05 1.26
N ARG A 89 7.12 -12.87 1.54
CA ARG A 89 7.25 -13.64 2.80
C ARG A 89 7.37 -12.75 4.04
N ASN A 90 7.91 -11.56 3.88
CA ASN A 90 8.09 -10.61 4.98
C ASN A 90 6.94 -9.58 5.00
N LEU A 91 5.84 -9.94 5.64
CA LEU A 91 4.65 -9.10 5.76
C LEU A 91 4.95 -7.73 6.37
N SER A 92 5.86 -7.65 7.36
CA SER A 92 6.18 -6.40 8.03
C SER A 92 6.88 -5.38 7.14
N GLN A 93 7.56 -5.83 6.07
CA GLN A 93 8.20 -4.98 5.07
C GLN A 93 7.35 -4.80 3.80
N SER A 94 6.39 -5.67 3.57
CA SER A 94 5.57 -5.67 2.35
C SER A 94 4.25 -4.94 2.51
N ILE A 95 3.67 -4.94 3.71
CA ILE A 95 2.39 -4.28 4.00
C ILE A 95 2.66 -3.00 4.77
N HIS A 96 2.79 -1.91 4.05
CA HIS A 96 2.75 -0.58 4.63
C HIS A 96 1.33 -0.04 4.54
N GLN A 97 0.83 0.46 5.68
CA GLN A 97 -0.41 1.23 5.64
C GLN A 97 -0.18 2.44 4.74
N PRO A 98 -1.10 2.76 3.81
CA PRO A 98 -0.97 3.91 2.92
C PRO A 98 -0.63 5.21 3.65
N GLU A 99 -1.10 5.38 4.89
CA GLU A 99 -0.82 6.54 5.73
C GLU A 99 0.69 6.79 5.91
N VAL A 100 1.46 5.74 6.15
CA VAL A 100 2.91 5.86 6.34
C VAL A 100 3.59 6.28 5.04
N CYS A 101 3.18 5.71 3.92
CA CYS A 101 3.76 6.03 2.62
C CYS A 101 3.35 7.42 2.12
N LEU A 102 2.10 7.83 2.36
CA LEU A 102 1.58 9.11 1.93
C LEU A 102 2.20 10.27 2.71
N ASP A 103 2.34 10.12 4.03
CA ASP A 103 3.01 11.10 4.88
C ASP A 103 4.47 11.32 4.42
N ALA A 104 5.20 10.23 4.19
CA ALA A 104 6.56 10.29 3.67
C ALA A 104 6.69 10.93 2.27
N GLN A 105 5.58 10.99 1.49
CA GLN A 105 5.48 11.66 0.20
C GLN A 105 4.99 13.11 0.32
N GLY A 106 4.82 13.65 1.52
CA GLY A 106 4.37 15.01 1.79
C GLY A 106 2.87 15.23 1.60
N TRP A 107 2.04 14.18 1.75
CA TRP A 107 0.59 14.31 1.76
C TRP A 107 0.09 14.64 3.16
N GLU A 108 -0.70 15.69 3.29
CA GLU A 108 -1.42 16.06 4.51
C GLU A 108 -2.76 15.33 4.58
N PHE A 109 -3.03 14.66 5.70
CA PHE A 109 -4.31 13.98 5.94
C PHE A 109 -5.37 14.98 6.40
N MET A 110 -6.47 15.05 5.64
CA MET A 110 -7.58 15.99 5.91
C MET A 110 -8.76 15.30 6.57
N ALA A 111 -9.07 14.07 6.16
CA ALA A 111 -10.16 13.27 6.72
C ALA A 111 -9.93 11.78 6.48
N GLN A 112 -10.48 10.96 7.37
CA GLN A 112 -10.52 9.51 7.23
C GLN A 112 -11.93 9.02 7.52
N LYS A 113 -12.38 8.01 6.75
CA LYS A 113 -13.68 7.38 6.93
C LYS A 113 -13.58 5.88 6.65
N ARG A 114 -14.35 5.08 7.36
CA ARG A 114 -14.56 3.66 7.06
C ARG A 114 -15.88 3.50 6.33
N HIS A 115 -15.88 2.64 5.34
CA HIS A 115 -17.05 2.24 4.57
C HIS A 115 -17.19 0.73 4.64
N GLU A 116 -18.40 0.28 4.56
CA GLU A 116 -18.77 -1.11 4.42
C GLU A 116 -19.50 -1.24 3.08
N TRP A 117 -18.83 -1.86 2.10
CA TRP A 117 -19.39 -2.05 0.78
C TRP A 117 -20.01 -3.45 0.69
N GLU A 118 -21.31 -3.48 0.45
CA GLU A 118 -22.10 -4.69 0.33
C GLU A 118 -22.19 -5.16 -1.14
N GLY A 119 -22.45 -6.46 -1.33
CA GLY A 119 -22.70 -7.04 -2.67
C GLY A 119 -21.48 -7.10 -3.61
N LEU A 120 -20.28 -6.81 -3.11
CA LEU A 120 -19.04 -6.91 -3.90
C LEU A 120 -18.31 -8.24 -3.72
N LEU A 121 -18.61 -8.96 -2.66
CA LEU A 121 -18.00 -10.23 -2.31
C LEU A 121 -19.03 -11.37 -2.39
N PRO A 122 -18.61 -12.61 -2.69
CA PRO A 122 -19.48 -13.76 -2.62
C PRO A 122 -20.01 -14.00 -1.21
N GLY A 123 -21.27 -14.47 -1.07
CA GLY A 123 -21.80 -14.93 0.20
C GLY A 123 -22.21 -13.85 1.18
N ASP A 124 -22.64 -12.69 0.69
CA ASP A 124 -23.08 -11.54 1.51
C ASP A 124 -21.99 -10.99 2.47
N GLU A 125 -20.72 -11.32 2.21
CA GLU A 125 -19.62 -10.73 2.93
C GLU A 125 -19.49 -9.23 2.60
N VAL A 126 -19.28 -8.43 3.64
CA VAL A 126 -19.08 -7.00 3.53
C VAL A 126 -17.61 -6.70 3.28
N LEU A 127 -17.31 -5.85 2.30
CA LEU A 127 -15.95 -5.37 2.04
C LEU A 127 -15.68 -4.12 2.88
N PRO A 128 -14.88 -4.22 3.96
CA PRO A 128 -14.48 -3.05 4.72
C PRO A 128 -13.44 -2.25 3.92
N VAL A 129 -13.72 -0.98 3.69
CA VAL A 129 -12.86 -0.09 2.92
C VAL A 129 -12.54 1.15 3.74
N LYS A 130 -11.27 1.49 3.86
CA LYS A 130 -10.84 2.73 4.46
C LYS A 130 -10.63 3.78 3.37
N GLN A 131 -11.23 4.94 3.59
CA GLN A 131 -11.08 6.12 2.75
C GLN A 131 -10.18 7.13 3.45
N ILE A 132 -9.23 7.70 2.72
CA ILE A 132 -8.38 8.81 3.16
C ILE A 132 -8.53 9.94 2.16
N LEU A 133 -8.91 11.12 2.65
CA LEU A 133 -8.82 12.37 1.90
C LEU A 133 -7.51 13.06 2.29
N CYS A 134 -6.69 13.37 1.32
CA CYS A 134 -5.43 14.07 1.56
C CYS A 134 -5.18 15.13 0.49
N ARG A 135 -4.27 16.06 0.82
CA ARG A 135 -3.80 17.10 -0.09
C ARG A 135 -2.28 17.21 -0.04
N ARG A 136 -1.71 17.75 -1.07
CA ARG A 136 -0.29 18.10 -1.15
C ARG A 136 -0.15 19.40 -1.91
N VAL A 137 0.82 20.23 -1.51
CA VAL A 137 1.15 21.46 -2.24
C VAL A 137 1.50 21.11 -3.69
N LEU A 138 0.96 21.87 -4.62
CA LEU A 138 1.29 21.75 -6.03
C LEU A 138 2.64 22.43 -6.28
N PHE A 139 3.58 21.69 -6.87
CA PHE A 139 4.88 22.20 -7.25
C PHE A 139 4.96 22.33 -8.76
N ARG A 140 5.71 23.31 -9.23
CA ARG A 140 6.12 23.43 -10.63
C ARG A 140 7.64 23.54 -10.70
N LYS A 141 8.24 23.17 -11.81
CA LYS A 141 9.64 23.48 -12.09
C LYS A 141 9.73 24.90 -12.60
N ASN A 142 10.66 25.69 -12.02
CA ASN A 142 11.02 26.99 -12.54
C ASN A 142 11.99 26.85 -13.73
N GLU A 143 12.39 27.98 -14.31
CA GLU A 143 13.30 28.01 -15.47
C GLU A 143 14.70 27.46 -15.14
N GLU A 144 15.10 27.50 -13.88
CA GLU A 144 16.37 26.99 -13.38
C GLU A 144 16.34 25.48 -13.11
N GLY A 145 15.14 24.86 -13.16
CA GLY A 145 14.92 23.44 -12.95
C GLY A 145 14.60 23.06 -11.50
N ASP A 146 14.52 24.04 -10.60
CA ASP A 146 14.16 23.85 -9.20
C ASP A 146 12.63 23.75 -9.04
N TYR A 147 12.20 23.05 -7.98
CA TYR A 147 10.78 22.95 -7.62
C TYR A 147 10.37 24.10 -6.73
N GLU A 148 9.33 24.81 -7.13
CA GLU A 148 8.72 25.89 -6.36
C GLU A 148 7.22 25.65 -6.15
N ASP A 149 6.69 26.16 -5.04
CA ASP A 149 5.27 26.10 -4.72
C ASP A 149 4.47 26.93 -5.75
N VAL A 150 3.39 26.36 -6.25
CA VAL A 150 2.43 27.13 -7.05
C VAL A 150 1.57 27.97 -6.13
N VAL A 151 1.63 29.29 -6.30
CA VAL A 151 0.88 30.26 -5.52
C VAL A 151 -0.28 30.80 -6.37
N LEU A 152 -1.47 30.82 -5.79
CA LEU A 152 -2.66 31.37 -6.42
C LEU A 152 -2.65 32.91 -6.39
N PRO A 153 -3.47 33.59 -7.20
CA PRO A 153 -3.54 35.06 -7.24
C PRO A 153 -3.89 35.73 -5.89
N ASN A 154 -4.51 34.98 -4.99
CA ASN A 154 -4.83 35.44 -3.62
C ASN A 154 -3.67 35.28 -2.62
N GLY A 155 -2.51 34.79 -3.07
CA GLY A 155 -1.33 34.54 -2.22
C GLY A 155 -1.31 33.19 -1.50
N GLU A 156 -2.36 32.37 -1.65
CA GLU A 156 -2.41 31.03 -1.05
C GLU A 156 -1.69 29.99 -1.92
N LYS A 157 -1.16 28.93 -1.30
CA LYS A 157 -0.58 27.80 -2.03
C LYS A 157 -1.68 27.02 -2.75
N ALA A 158 -1.40 26.58 -3.97
CA ALA A 158 -2.27 25.66 -4.67
C ALA A 158 -2.06 24.23 -4.14
N TYR A 159 -3.13 23.44 -4.08
CA TYR A 159 -3.09 22.06 -3.58
C TYR A 159 -3.66 21.09 -4.61
N ILE A 160 -3.01 19.94 -4.69
CA ILE A 160 -3.57 18.74 -5.32
C ILE A 160 -4.32 17.97 -4.25
N TRP A 161 -5.54 17.55 -4.55
CA TRP A 161 -6.37 16.72 -3.68
C TRP A 161 -6.45 15.31 -4.21
N ARG A 162 -6.40 14.32 -3.31
CA ARG A 162 -6.60 12.90 -3.64
C ARG A 162 -7.45 12.22 -2.60
N VAL A 163 -8.26 11.27 -3.08
CA VAL A 163 -8.98 10.33 -2.23
C VAL A 163 -8.39 8.95 -2.49
N PHE A 164 -8.00 8.29 -1.41
CA PHE A 164 -7.52 6.91 -1.44
C PHE A 164 -8.58 6.02 -0.81
N TYR A 165 -8.85 4.90 -1.46
CA TYR A 165 -9.64 3.82 -0.91
C TYR A 165 -8.76 2.58 -0.86
N TYR A 166 -8.73 1.91 0.28
CA TYR A 166 -7.96 0.68 0.40
C TYR A 166 -8.58 -0.31 1.38
N THR A 167 -8.23 -1.56 1.19
CA THR A 167 -8.54 -2.68 2.07
C THR A 167 -7.40 -3.69 2.03
N PHE A 168 -7.33 -4.55 3.03
CA PHE A 168 -6.36 -5.64 3.09
C PHE A 168 -7.09 -6.97 2.99
N PHE A 169 -6.56 -7.85 2.16
CA PHE A 169 -7.02 -9.23 2.06
C PHE A 169 -6.02 -10.14 2.73
N GLY A 170 -6.41 -10.73 3.85
CA GLY A 170 -5.70 -11.83 4.46
C GLY A 170 -5.97 -13.15 3.74
N HIS A 171 -5.28 -14.22 4.16
CA HIS A 171 -5.47 -15.53 3.56
C HIS A 171 -6.84 -16.14 3.88
N GLU A 172 -7.36 -15.87 5.06
CA GLU A 172 -8.63 -16.44 5.57
C GLU A 172 -9.70 -15.37 5.87
N SER A 173 -9.33 -14.09 5.86
CA SER A 173 -10.24 -13.00 6.21
C SER A 173 -9.87 -11.70 5.51
N ILE A 174 -10.83 -10.82 5.37
CA ILE A 174 -10.62 -9.44 4.97
C ILE A 174 -10.34 -8.64 6.23
N VAL A 175 -9.24 -7.89 6.24
CA VAL A 175 -8.79 -7.11 7.40
C VAL A 175 -8.81 -5.63 7.02
N SER A 176 -9.46 -4.82 7.81
CA SER A 176 -9.55 -3.35 7.62
C SER A 176 -8.71 -2.61 8.66
#